data_eab06efb610c1cd72ae4fa1d8f18888d
#
_entry.id   eab06efb610c1cd72ae4fa1d8f18888d
#
_cell.length_a   1.000
_cell.length_b   1.000
_cell.length_c   1.000
_cell.angle_alpha   90.00
_cell.angle_beta   90.00
_cell.angle_gamma   90.00
#
_symmetry.space_group_name_H-M   'P 1'
#
loop_
_entity.id
_entity.type
_entity.pdbx_description
1 polymer ?
#
loop_
_entity_poly.entity_id
_entity_poly.type
_entity_poly.pdbx_seq_one_letter_code
_entity_poly.pdbx_strand_id
1 'polypeptide(L)' 'MEVGIKVIAENIQTHIVRHANSCFFTMVAVDHERRPIAVPPLRPFSAEEKRRFEDAILRKQLRQELARRFEEVKSA' A
#
# COMPACT_ATOMS: atom_id res chain seq x y z
N MET A 1 -5.06 -0.29 -6.28
CA MET A 1 -5.41 0.13 -4.90
C MET A 1 -4.41 -0.48 -3.93
N GLU A 2 -4.01 0.29 -2.97
CA GLU A 2 -3.11 -0.18 -1.91
C GLU A 2 -3.87 -0.27 -0.59
N VAL A 3 -3.69 -1.38 0.13
CA VAL A 3 -4.29 -1.59 1.44
C VAL A 3 -3.19 -1.65 2.48
N GLY A 4 -3.21 -0.72 3.43
CA GLY A 4 -2.28 -0.69 4.55
C GLY A 4 -2.83 -1.49 5.72
N ILE A 5 -1.99 -2.31 6.33
CA ILE A 5 -2.35 -3.11 7.50
C ILE A 5 -1.34 -2.84 8.60
N LYS A 6 -1.86 -2.48 9.77
CA LYS A 6 -1.07 -2.32 10.98
C LYS A 6 -1.37 -3.47 11.93
N VAL A 7 -0.33 -4.18 12.33
CA VAL A 7 -0.45 -5.29 13.28
C VAL A 7 0.09 -4.84 14.63
N ILE A 8 -0.73 -4.98 15.66
CA ILE A 8 -0.35 -4.69 17.03
C ILE A 8 -0.46 -5.97 17.85
N ALA A 9 0.45 -6.14 18.81
CA ALA A 9 0.44 -7.25 19.75
C ALA A 9 0.16 -6.73 21.14
N GLU A 10 -0.72 -7.40 21.87
CA GLU A 10 -1.06 -7.07 23.25
C GLU A 10 -0.73 -8.24 24.17
N ASN A 11 -0.04 -7.95 25.26
CA ASN A 11 0.16 -8.95 26.32
C ASN A 11 -1.10 -9.03 27.16
N ILE A 12 -1.75 -10.19 27.19
CA ILE A 12 -3.03 -10.40 27.88
C ILE A 12 -2.90 -10.17 29.39
N GLN A 13 -1.75 -10.48 29.95
CA GLN A 13 -1.52 -10.36 31.41
C GLN A 13 -1.18 -8.94 31.83
N THR A 14 -0.31 -8.26 31.09
CA THR A 14 0.19 -6.92 31.45
C THR A 14 -0.53 -5.79 30.73
N HIS A 15 -1.34 -6.10 29.70
CA HIS A 15 -2.02 -5.13 28.84
C HIS A 15 -1.08 -4.18 28.10
N ILE A 16 0.19 -4.55 27.98
CA ILE A 16 1.15 -3.77 27.18
C ILE A 16 0.88 -4.02 25.70
N VAL A 17 0.69 -2.94 24.96
CA VAL A 17 0.44 -2.98 23.52
C VAL A 17 1.71 -2.54 22.78
N ARG A 18 2.14 -3.34 21.79
CA ARG A 18 3.29 -3.03 20.95
C ARG A 18 2.91 -3.08 19.48
N HIS A 19 3.47 -2.17 18.71
CA HIS A 19 3.40 -2.25 17.26
C HIS A 19 4.32 -3.38 16.78
N ALA A 20 3.72 -4.42 16.20
CA ALA A 20 4.46 -5.59 15.73
C ALA A 20 4.92 -5.42 14.29
N ASN A 21 4.04 -4.95 13.41
CA ASN A 21 4.34 -4.85 11.99
C ASN A 21 3.40 -3.86 11.29
N SER A 22 3.87 -3.32 10.16
CA SER A 22 3.05 -2.60 9.20
C SER A 22 3.38 -3.11 7.81
N CYS A 23 2.37 -3.36 7.01
CA CYS A 23 2.57 -3.81 5.64
C CYS A 23 1.55 -3.17 4.70
N PHE A 24 1.86 -3.21 3.40
CA PHE A 24 1.01 -2.67 2.36
C PHE A 24 0.82 -3.73 1.28
N PHE A 25 -0.43 -3.98 0.93
CA PHE A 25 -0.78 -4.88 -0.17
C PHE A 25 -1.27 -4.06 -1.35
N THR A 26 -0.74 -4.33 -2.52
CA THR A 26 -1.22 -3.72 -3.76
C THR A 26 -2.22 -4.65 -4.40
N MET A 27 -3.43 -4.15 -4.65
CA MET A 27 -4.52 -4.91 -5.26
C MET A 27 -4.98 -4.20 -6.52
N VAL A 28 -5.22 -4.98 -7.56
CA VAL A 28 -5.68 -4.47 -8.85
C VAL A 28 -7.01 -5.10 -9.18
N ALA A 29 -8.02 -4.28 -9.43
CA ALA A 29 -9.31 -4.76 -9.90
C ALA A 29 -9.19 -5.16 -11.37
N VAL A 30 -9.74 -6.30 -11.73
CA VAL A 30 -9.72 -6.82 -13.10
C VAL A 30 -11.12 -7.18 -13.55
N ASP A 31 -11.35 -7.13 -14.87
CA ASP A 31 -12.59 -7.56 -15.48
C ASP A 31 -12.59 -9.08 -15.77
N HIS A 32 -13.61 -9.57 -16.49
CA HIS A 32 -13.74 -10.97 -16.84
C HIS A 32 -12.59 -11.47 -17.74
N GLU A 33 -11.95 -10.58 -18.48
CA GLU A 33 -10.82 -10.88 -19.35
C GLU A 33 -9.47 -10.69 -18.67
N ARG A 34 -9.46 -10.47 -17.36
CA ARG A 34 -8.28 -10.19 -16.53
C ARG A 34 -7.55 -8.92 -16.92
N ARG A 35 -8.27 -7.93 -17.44
CA ARG A 35 -7.70 -6.62 -17.73
C ARG A 35 -7.92 -5.68 -16.54
N PRO A 36 -6.94 -4.86 -16.19
CA PRO A 36 -7.12 -3.86 -15.13
C PRO A 36 -8.28 -2.93 -15.45
N ILE A 37 -9.10 -2.65 -14.44
CA ILE A 37 -10.21 -1.70 -14.53
C ILE A 37 -10.06 -0.62 -13.48
N ALA A 38 -10.65 0.55 -13.78
CA ALA A 38 -10.67 1.65 -12.83
C ALA A 38 -11.59 1.32 -11.66
N VAL A 39 -11.17 1.74 -10.46
CA VAL A 39 -11.97 1.63 -9.24
C VAL A 39 -12.40 3.04 -8.80
N PRO A 40 -13.50 3.18 -8.03
CA PRO A 40 -13.87 4.48 -7.49
C PRO A 40 -12.72 5.11 -6.69
N PRO A 41 -12.45 6.41 -6.87
CA PRO A 41 -11.38 7.07 -6.13
C PRO A 41 -11.74 7.21 -4.66
N LEU A 42 -10.71 7.17 -3.81
CA LEU A 42 -10.85 7.48 -2.39
C LEU A 42 -11.03 8.99 -2.20
N ARG A 43 -11.78 9.35 -1.18
CA ARG A 43 -11.96 10.75 -0.78
C ARG A 43 -11.43 10.92 0.65
N PRO A 44 -10.15 11.24 0.82
CA PRO A 44 -9.59 11.45 2.15
C PRO A 44 -10.21 12.69 2.80
N PHE A 45 -10.58 12.58 4.05
CA PHE A 45 -11.30 13.61 4.79
C PHE A 45 -10.44 14.29 5.84
N SER A 46 -9.84 13.50 6.74
CA SER A 46 -9.01 14.04 7.82
C SER A 46 -7.61 14.38 7.33
N ALA A 47 -6.88 15.17 8.12
CA ALA A 47 -5.48 15.48 7.83
C ALA A 47 -4.61 14.22 7.78
N GLU A 48 -4.87 13.26 8.67
CA GLU A 48 -4.17 11.98 8.69
C GLU A 48 -4.46 11.16 7.43
N GLU A 49 -5.72 11.10 7.01
CA GLU A 49 -6.11 10.39 5.79
C GLU A 49 -5.48 11.00 4.54
N LYS A 50 -5.43 12.34 4.47
CA LYS A 50 -4.78 13.06 3.37
C LYS A 50 -3.28 12.76 3.33
N ARG A 51 -2.63 12.76 4.49
CA ARG A 51 -1.21 12.42 4.59
C ARG A 51 -0.95 10.99 4.12
N ARG A 52 -1.76 10.03 4.57
CA ARG A 52 -1.64 8.63 4.15
C ARG A 52 -1.87 8.45 2.66
N PHE A 53 -2.79 9.20 2.09
CA PHE A 53 -3.07 9.20 0.66
C PHE A 53 -1.86 9.71 -0.15
N GLU A 54 -1.25 10.80 0.29
CA GLU A 54 -0.04 11.36 -0.34
C GLU A 54 1.14 10.40 -0.23
N ASP A 55 1.33 9.78 0.93
CA ASP A 55 2.37 8.77 1.13
C ASP A 55 2.16 7.57 0.21
N ALA A 56 0.92 7.17 -0.02
CA ALA A 56 0.60 6.08 -0.95
C ALA A 56 0.96 6.43 -2.40
N ILE A 57 0.76 7.67 -2.81
CA ILE A 57 1.18 8.15 -4.13
C ILE A 57 2.70 8.05 -4.27
N LEU A 58 3.43 8.46 -3.26
CA LEU A 58 4.89 8.35 -3.25
C LEU A 58 5.36 6.90 -3.34
N ARG A 59 4.75 6.00 -2.56
CA ARG A 59 5.07 4.56 -2.62
C ARG A 59 4.81 3.98 -4.02
N LYS A 60 3.73 4.38 -4.66
CA LYS A 60 3.42 3.96 -6.03
C LYS A 60 4.50 4.40 -7.01
N GLN A 61 4.95 5.65 -6.91
CA GLN A 61 6.03 6.18 -7.75
C GLN A 61 7.32 5.41 -7.54
N LEU A 62 7.68 5.11 -6.29
CA LEU A 62 8.87 4.34 -5.96
C LEU A 62 8.81 2.92 -6.50
N ARG A 63 7.65 2.26 -6.43
CA ARG A 63 7.47 0.92 -7.01
C ARG A 63 7.66 0.92 -8.52
N GLN A 64 7.12 1.93 -9.20
CA GLN A 64 7.25 2.06 -10.65
C GLN A 64 8.70 2.32 -11.06
N GLU A 65 9.40 3.16 -10.32
CA GLU A 65 10.82 3.42 -10.56
C GLU A 65 11.67 2.17 -10.33
N LEU A 66 11.41 1.44 -9.26
CA LEU A 66 12.12 0.21 -8.96
C LEU A 66 11.90 -0.85 -10.05
N ALA A 67 10.67 -1.02 -10.52
CA ALA A 67 10.35 -1.94 -11.60
C ALA A 67 11.10 -1.56 -12.90
N ARG A 68 11.18 -0.29 -13.21
CA ARG A 68 11.92 0.21 -14.37
C ARG A 68 13.42 -0.10 -14.25
N ARG A 69 14.00 0.11 -13.07
CA ARG A 69 15.42 -0.19 -12.83
C ARG A 69 15.72 -1.68 -12.97
N PHE A 70 14.83 -2.54 -12.49
CA PHE A 70 14.98 -3.98 -12.67
C PHE A 70 14.93 -4.39 -14.15
N GLU A 71 14.08 -3.77 -14.95
CA GLU A 71 14.03 -4.00 -16.39
C GLU A 71 15.32 -3.59 -17.07
N GLU A 72 15.92 -2.46 -16.69
CA GLU A 72 17.19 -2.00 -17.21
C GLU A 72 18.32 -2.99 -16.92
N VAL A 73 18.34 -3.56 -15.71
CA VAL A 73 19.34 -4.57 -15.32
C VAL A 73 19.15 -5.85 -16.13
N LYS A 74 17.92 -6.29 -16.38
CA LYS A 74 17.63 -7.48 -17.19
C LYS A 74 18.02 -7.30 -18.65
N SER A 75 17.95 -6.07 -19.15
CA SER A 75 18.28 -5.74 -20.54
C SER A 75 19.79 -5.61 -20.79
N ALA A 76 20.58 -5.52 -19.73
CA ALA A 76 22.03 -5.29 -19.83
C ALA A 76 22.81 -6.58 -20.14
#